data_7efa61873c54cb722be74da0cfe2e5e3
#
_entry.id   7efa61873c54cb722be74da0cfe2e5e3
#
_cell.length_a   1.000
_cell.length_b   1.000
_cell.length_c   1.000
_cell.angle_alpha   90.00
_cell.angle_beta   90.00
_cell.angle_gamma   90.00
#
_symmetry.space_group_name_H-M   'P 1'
#
loop_
_entity.id
_entity.type
_entity.pdbx_description
1 polymer ?
#
loop_
_entity_poly.entity_id
_entity_poly.type
_entity_poly.pdbx_seq_one_letter_code
_entity_poly.pdbx_strand_id
1 'polypeptide(L)'
;MSKNSNNTSQQLSPERFVRERGRAIPLEACYLDKDSLKEHGQGIGVIVRQHKGGKRTIGSYLIDAWCFGVKDVFYLVRMESDEYEGFFEQYIQNRGMERVPYEELHNWVFGALEFAAEAGIGPHKDFAVAKYLLEDDEDERVPIIEYEFGFKGKHHLVCHTLAELERYMPILDANLGKGDYTWAMDGFGPEEEYEDDEVDETEEDEDRDILFSEKSSTSRFTLRIDIEHVKPLVWRKLEVPSNLTLAGLHRAIQASFGWWDEHLHAFRTKNDSIDEDRESTTSVRELFRQKGDKLTYEYDFGDGWVHKVELVSDPVPSDDRTIRVLGGKGACPPEDIGGPWRYSQLLGILASGDKRKLKKEFGSEILDWLPEGFDPAEFDVEDTQAELDDAFGQEAK
;
A
#
# COMPACT_ATOMS: atom_id res chain seq x y z
N MET A 1 29.69 22.76 46.40
CA MET A 1 29.27 21.50 45.79
C MET A 1 27.91 21.73 45.14
N SER A 2 27.91 22.07 43.86
CA SER A 2 26.70 22.34 43.11
C SER A 2 26.28 21.02 42.44
N LYS A 3 25.10 20.50 42.78
CA LYS A 3 24.53 19.34 42.13
C LYS A 3 23.93 19.81 40.80
N ASN A 4 24.63 19.53 39.69
CA ASN A 4 24.04 19.57 38.37
C ASN A 4 22.99 18.44 38.28
N SER A 5 21.74 18.79 38.40
CA SER A 5 20.63 17.90 37.98
C SER A 5 20.56 17.92 36.47
N ASN A 6 21.17 16.93 35.82
CA ASN A 6 20.91 16.62 34.42
C ASN A 6 19.47 16.14 34.31
N ASN A 7 18.56 17.06 34.02
CA ASN A 7 17.20 16.76 33.62
C ASN A 7 17.21 16.37 32.12
N THR A 8 17.65 15.14 31.83
CA THR A 8 17.39 14.53 30.54
C THR A 8 15.89 14.24 30.50
N SER A 9 15.13 15.15 29.88
CA SER A 9 13.73 14.89 29.54
C SER A 9 13.71 13.62 28.71
N GLN A 10 13.26 12.51 29.29
CA GLN A 10 13.02 11.26 28.54
C GLN A 10 12.05 11.58 27.41
N GLN A 11 12.53 11.48 26.19
CA GLN A 11 11.70 11.62 25.01
C GLN A 11 10.71 10.45 25.01
N LEU A 12 9.41 10.76 24.97
CA LEU A 12 8.37 9.73 24.91
C LEU A 12 8.53 8.90 23.63
N SER A 13 8.17 7.61 23.67
CA SER A 13 8.02 6.82 22.43
C SER A 13 6.94 7.43 21.54
N PRO A 14 6.99 7.21 20.22
CA PRO A 14 5.94 7.67 19.29
C PRO A 14 4.55 7.28 19.75
N GLU A 15 4.34 6.02 20.07
CA GLU A 15 3.08 5.50 20.60
C GLU A 15 2.61 6.27 21.84
N ARG A 16 3.45 6.33 22.87
CA ARG A 16 3.12 7.01 24.11
C ARG A 16 2.90 8.51 23.89
N PHE A 17 3.64 9.11 22.97
CA PHE A 17 3.49 10.51 22.61
C PHE A 17 2.12 10.76 21.98
N VAL A 18 1.69 9.92 21.02
CA VAL A 18 0.38 10.03 20.37
C VAL A 18 -0.73 9.85 21.39
N ARG A 19 -0.67 8.80 22.22
CA ARG A 19 -1.68 8.53 23.28
C ARG A 19 -1.83 9.68 24.26
N GLU A 20 -0.72 10.26 24.74
CA GLU A 20 -0.75 11.28 25.79
C GLU A 20 -0.94 12.70 25.27
N ARG A 21 -0.58 12.98 24.00
CA ARG A 21 -0.48 14.35 23.49
C ARG A 21 -1.05 14.56 22.10
N GLY A 22 -1.47 13.52 21.39
CA GLY A 22 -1.91 13.60 20.01
C GLY A 22 -2.99 14.66 19.80
N ARG A 23 -4.07 14.62 20.56
CA ARG A 23 -5.19 15.55 20.49
C ARG A 23 -4.83 16.99 20.91
N ALA A 24 -3.83 17.16 21.76
CA ALA A 24 -3.40 18.47 22.21
C ALA A 24 -2.56 19.25 21.17
N ILE A 25 -2.11 18.60 20.11
CA ILE A 25 -1.41 19.25 19.00
C ILE A 25 -2.44 19.94 18.13
N PRO A 26 -2.27 21.24 17.80
CA PRO A 26 -3.21 21.95 16.96
C PRO A 26 -3.44 21.26 15.62
N LEU A 27 -4.69 21.13 15.20
CA LEU A 27 -5.08 20.66 13.87
C LEU A 27 -4.59 21.65 12.80
N GLU A 28 -3.93 21.17 11.77
CA GLU A 28 -3.51 21.95 10.60
C GLU A 28 -4.44 21.70 9.41
N ALA A 29 -4.67 20.42 9.10
CA ALA A 29 -5.48 20.03 7.94
C ALA A 29 -5.96 18.58 8.06
N CYS A 30 -7.02 18.27 7.31
CA CYS A 30 -7.45 16.91 7.00
C CYS A 30 -7.57 16.77 5.48
N TYR A 31 -7.30 15.56 5.00
CA TYR A 31 -7.42 15.20 3.59
C TYR A 31 -8.14 13.87 3.46
N LEU A 32 -8.85 13.68 2.35
CA LEU A 32 -9.63 12.48 2.08
C LEU A 32 -9.60 12.15 0.59
N ASP A 33 -9.38 10.90 0.27
CA ASP A 33 -9.53 10.34 -1.07
C ASP A 33 -11.01 9.98 -1.30
N LYS A 34 -11.79 11.01 -1.68
CA LYS A 34 -13.25 10.87 -1.83
C LYS A 34 -13.65 10.06 -3.04
N ASP A 35 -12.88 10.14 -4.10
CA ASP A 35 -13.20 9.48 -5.35
C ASP A 35 -13.07 7.96 -5.16
N SER A 36 -11.97 7.48 -4.60
CA SER A 36 -11.77 6.07 -4.30
C SER A 36 -12.80 5.54 -3.28
N LEU A 37 -13.15 6.32 -2.24
CA LEU A 37 -14.20 5.94 -1.29
C LEU A 37 -15.56 5.74 -1.96
N LYS A 38 -15.91 6.56 -2.95
CA LYS A 38 -17.20 6.47 -3.65
C LYS A 38 -17.22 5.37 -4.69
N GLU A 39 -16.14 5.20 -5.42
CA GLU A 39 -16.06 4.28 -6.57
C GLU A 39 -15.73 2.86 -6.15
N HIS A 40 -14.83 2.71 -5.17
CA HIS A 40 -14.29 1.41 -4.76
C HIS A 40 -14.58 1.05 -3.30
N GLY A 41 -15.26 1.92 -2.56
CA GLY A 41 -15.54 1.72 -1.13
C GLY A 41 -14.32 1.82 -0.24
N GLN A 42 -13.14 2.04 -0.79
CA GLN A 42 -11.89 2.18 -0.05
C GLN A 42 -11.22 3.51 -0.40
N GLY A 43 -10.67 4.18 0.62
CA GLY A 43 -9.95 5.43 0.41
C GLY A 43 -9.15 5.82 1.64
N ILE A 44 -8.22 6.73 1.44
CA ILE A 44 -7.31 7.17 2.49
C ILE A 44 -7.80 8.46 3.11
N GLY A 45 -7.83 8.49 4.45
CA GLY A 45 -8.02 9.69 5.24
C GLY A 45 -6.73 10.09 5.96
N VAL A 46 -6.34 11.35 5.91
CA VAL A 46 -5.13 11.86 6.56
C VAL A 46 -5.46 13.03 7.48
N ILE A 47 -5.01 12.96 8.75
CA ILE A 47 -5.01 14.08 9.68
C ILE A 47 -3.60 14.63 9.87
N VAL A 48 -3.45 15.94 9.80
CA VAL A 48 -2.18 16.64 10.01
C VAL A 48 -2.32 17.57 11.21
N ARG A 49 -1.44 17.40 12.19
CA ARG A 49 -1.37 18.24 13.38
C ARG A 49 0.00 18.93 13.47
N GLN A 50 0.01 20.26 13.61
CA GLN A 50 1.24 21.07 13.58
C GLN A 50 1.68 21.49 14.97
N HIS A 51 2.93 21.21 15.28
CA HIS A 51 3.58 21.69 16.49
C HIS A 51 3.99 23.15 16.40
N LYS A 52 4.09 23.83 17.54
CA LYS A 52 4.56 25.24 17.63
C LYS A 52 5.93 25.48 16.97
N GLY A 53 6.74 24.43 16.82
CA GLY A 53 8.06 24.48 16.17
C GLY A 53 8.05 24.16 14.66
N GLY A 54 6.88 24.05 14.04
CA GLY A 54 6.75 23.79 12.60
C GLY A 54 6.75 22.29 12.22
N LYS A 55 7.18 21.39 13.11
CA LYS A 55 7.09 19.94 12.89
C LYS A 55 5.63 19.49 12.81
N ARG A 56 5.40 18.36 12.16
CA ARG A 56 4.05 17.79 12.00
C ARG A 56 3.95 16.38 12.54
N THR A 57 2.79 16.05 13.08
CA THR A 57 2.39 14.71 13.45
C THR A 57 1.19 14.35 12.58
N ILE A 58 1.24 13.19 11.96
CA ILE A 58 0.29 12.74 10.95
C ILE A 58 -0.33 11.42 11.39
N GLY A 59 -1.61 11.23 11.12
CA GLY A 59 -2.28 9.94 11.11
C GLY A 59 -2.87 9.70 9.73
N SER A 60 -2.67 8.51 9.21
CA SER A 60 -3.25 8.04 7.96
C SER A 60 -4.11 6.82 8.24
N TYR A 61 -5.28 6.74 7.64
CA TYR A 61 -6.28 5.71 7.86
C TYR A 61 -6.75 5.20 6.49
N LEU A 62 -6.51 3.92 6.19
CA LEU A 62 -7.14 3.25 5.05
C LEU A 62 -8.56 2.86 5.49
N ILE A 63 -9.53 3.60 4.97
CA ILE A 63 -10.94 3.45 5.29
C ILE A 63 -11.56 2.50 4.26
N ASP A 64 -12.16 1.42 4.73
CA ASP A 64 -13.00 0.54 3.93
C ASP A 64 -14.45 0.73 4.38
N ALA A 65 -15.19 1.44 3.55
CA ALA A 65 -16.58 1.81 3.81
C ALA A 65 -17.56 0.68 3.51
N TRP A 66 -17.10 -0.41 2.90
CA TRP A 66 -17.97 -1.51 2.50
C TRP A 66 -18.02 -2.67 3.50
N CYS A 67 -16.92 -2.93 4.23
CA CYS A 67 -16.89 -4.06 5.16
C CYS A 67 -15.90 -3.94 6.33
N PHE A 68 -14.66 -3.51 6.07
CA PHE A 68 -13.56 -3.65 7.03
C PHE A 68 -13.38 -2.47 8.00
N GLY A 69 -14.02 -1.33 7.75
CA GLY A 69 -13.85 -0.16 8.58
C GLY A 69 -12.48 0.51 8.39
N VAL A 70 -11.61 0.47 9.39
CA VAL A 70 -10.23 0.92 9.26
C VAL A 70 -9.35 -0.30 9.02
N LYS A 71 -9.07 -0.57 7.75
CA LYS A 71 -8.35 -1.76 7.28
C LYS A 71 -6.86 -1.67 7.57
N ASP A 72 -6.29 -0.47 7.45
CA ASP A 72 -4.90 -0.19 7.81
C ASP A 72 -4.74 1.21 8.37
N VAL A 73 -3.64 1.45 9.13
CA VAL A 73 -3.36 2.74 9.73
C VAL A 73 -1.90 2.89 10.08
N PHE A 74 -1.34 4.05 9.79
CA PHE A 74 -0.04 4.43 10.31
C PHE A 74 -0.04 5.85 10.89
N TYR A 75 0.99 6.18 11.66
CA TYR A 75 1.20 7.53 12.17
C TYR A 75 2.68 7.91 12.19
N LEU A 76 2.97 9.17 11.88
CA LEU A 76 4.30 9.74 11.87
C LEU A 76 4.37 10.89 12.87
N VAL A 77 5.41 10.90 13.70
CA VAL A 77 5.49 11.81 14.84
C VAL A 77 6.62 12.81 14.66
N ARG A 78 6.29 14.12 14.72
CA ARG A 78 7.26 15.20 14.69
C ARG A 78 8.16 15.22 13.44
N MET A 79 7.57 14.94 12.27
CA MET A 79 8.24 15.09 10.98
C MET A 79 8.82 16.51 10.84
N GLU A 80 10.00 16.60 10.30
CA GLU A 80 10.58 17.89 9.91
C GLU A 80 9.85 18.47 8.69
N SER A 81 10.02 19.77 8.43
CA SER A 81 9.24 20.41 7.37
C SER A 81 9.55 19.88 5.97
N ASP A 82 10.80 19.58 5.69
CA ASP A 82 11.23 18.98 4.41
C ASP A 82 10.73 17.55 4.21
N GLU A 83 10.71 16.75 5.27
CA GLU A 83 10.09 15.42 5.25
C GLU A 83 8.60 15.49 4.97
N TYR A 84 7.90 16.46 5.60
CA TYR A 84 6.48 16.68 5.39
C TYR A 84 6.16 17.17 3.97
N GLU A 85 6.98 18.04 3.40
CA GLU A 85 6.79 18.51 2.03
C GLU A 85 6.85 17.34 1.04
N GLY A 86 7.80 16.42 1.22
CA GLY A 86 7.89 15.19 0.43
C GLY A 86 6.67 14.28 0.61
N PHE A 87 6.25 14.08 1.87
CA PHE A 87 5.03 13.32 2.18
C PHE A 87 3.79 13.96 1.54
N PHE A 88 3.63 15.28 1.67
CA PHE A 88 2.48 16.00 1.15
C PHE A 88 2.38 15.87 -0.37
N GLU A 89 3.47 16.11 -1.07
CA GLU A 89 3.50 16.03 -2.53
C GLU A 89 3.12 14.64 -3.03
N GLN A 90 3.68 13.61 -2.41
CA GLN A 90 3.51 12.26 -2.90
C GLN A 90 2.28 11.56 -2.36
N TYR A 91 2.08 11.61 -1.05
CA TYR A 91 1.03 10.82 -0.41
C TYR A 91 -0.34 11.50 -0.47
N ILE A 92 -0.37 12.83 -0.58
CA ILE A 92 -1.62 13.59 -0.61
C ILE A 92 -1.90 14.14 -2.01
N GLN A 93 -0.95 14.91 -2.56
CA GLN A 93 -1.18 15.65 -3.80
C GLN A 93 -1.21 14.73 -5.04
N ASN A 94 -0.29 13.78 -5.14
CA ASN A 94 -0.23 12.88 -6.30
C ASN A 94 -1.42 11.91 -6.35
N ARG A 95 -2.04 11.63 -5.21
CA ARG A 95 -3.29 10.84 -5.13
C ARG A 95 -4.55 11.66 -5.39
N GLY A 96 -4.43 12.97 -5.58
CA GLY A 96 -5.60 13.84 -5.76
C GLY A 96 -6.48 13.99 -4.53
N MET A 97 -5.95 13.69 -3.32
CA MET A 97 -6.75 13.79 -2.10
C MET A 97 -7.24 15.22 -1.87
N GLU A 98 -8.51 15.37 -1.54
CA GLU A 98 -9.12 16.65 -1.26
C GLU A 98 -8.89 17.09 0.18
N ARG A 99 -8.64 18.39 0.38
CA ARG A 99 -8.66 18.96 1.72
C ARG A 99 -10.09 19.05 2.20
N VAL A 100 -10.38 18.47 3.37
CA VAL A 100 -11.73 18.37 3.94
C VAL A 100 -11.82 19.00 5.33
N PRO A 101 -13.02 19.38 5.78
CA PRO A 101 -13.28 19.70 7.19
C PRO A 101 -12.95 18.50 8.08
N TYR A 102 -12.54 18.79 9.33
CA TYR A 102 -12.18 17.74 10.29
C TYR A 102 -13.33 16.77 10.56
N GLU A 103 -14.52 17.30 10.73
CA GLU A 103 -15.74 16.54 10.97
C GLU A 103 -16.03 15.54 9.84
N GLU A 104 -15.69 15.85 8.60
CA GLU A 104 -15.86 14.95 7.48
C GLU A 104 -14.94 13.72 7.60
N LEU A 105 -13.64 13.93 7.81
CA LEU A 105 -12.71 12.83 8.04
C LEU A 105 -13.10 11.99 9.27
N HIS A 106 -13.47 12.67 10.36
CA HIS A 106 -13.85 12.01 11.62
C HIS A 106 -15.03 11.06 11.41
N ASN A 107 -16.10 11.53 10.76
CA ASN A 107 -17.30 10.73 10.55
C ASN A 107 -17.08 9.59 9.54
N TRP A 108 -16.20 9.76 8.55
CA TRP A 108 -15.81 8.66 7.68
C TRP A 108 -15.08 7.56 8.44
N VAL A 109 -14.12 7.92 9.29
CA VAL A 109 -13.35 6.94 10.07
C VAL A 109 -14.23 6.20 11.07
N PHE A 110 -15.01 6.92 11.89
CA PHE A 110 -15.79 6.29 12.94
C PHE A 110 -17.05 5.62 12.41
N GLY A 111 -17.71 6.17 11.40
CA GLY A 111 -18.85 5.53 10.76
C GLY A 111 -18.48 4.22 10.05
N ALA A 112 -17.33 4.18 9.40
CA ALA A 112 -16.82 2.92 8.82
C ALA A 112 -16.50 1.88 9.90
N LEU A 113 -15.95 2.30 11.05
CA LEU A 113 -15.68 1.41 12.18
C LEU A 113 -16.97 0.86 12.80
N GLU A 114 -17.99 1.70 12.96
CA GLU A 114 -19.28 1.28 13.48
C GLU A 114 -19.94 0.26 12.54
N PHE A 115 -19.93 0.53 11.25
CA PHE A 115 -20.44 -0.37 10.23
C PHE A 115 -19.70 -1.72 10.24
N ALA A 116 -18.36 -1.72 10.27
CA ALA A 116 -17.57 -2.95 10.34
C ALA A 116 -17.82 -3.74 11.63
N ALA A 117 -18.07 -3.06 12.75
CA ALA A 117 -18.38 -3.71 14.03
C ALA A 117 -19.70 -4.48 14.00
N GLU A 118 -20.68 -4.08 13.21
CA GLU A 118 -21.92 -4.85 12.98
C GLU A 118 -21.61 -6.23 12.38
N ALA A 119 -20.61 -6.30 11.50
CA ALA A 119 -20.11 -7.53 10.90
C ALA A 119 -19.15 -8.32 11.79
N GLY A 120 -18.85 -7.83 13.00
CA GLY A 120 -17.90 -8.45 13.93
C GLY A 120 -16.43 -8.22 13.54
N ILE A 121 -16.16 -7.25 12.69
CA ILE A 121 -14.82 -6.88 12.23
C ILE A 121 -14.29 -5.72 13.06
N GLY A 122 -13.11 -5.90 13.67
CA GLY A 122 -12.42 -4.86 14.43
C GLY A 122 -11.41 -4.11 13.56
N PRO A 123 -11.02 -2.89 13.98
CA PRO A 123 -10.02 -2.10 13.25
C PRO A 123 -8.63 -2.73 13.28
N HIS A 124 -7.77 -2.24 12.37
CA HIS A 124 -6.34 -2.55 12.42
C HIS A 124 -5.74 -2.28 13.81
N LYS A 125 -4.80 -3.12 14.25
CA LYS A 125 -4.19 -3.08 15.61
C LYS A 125 -3.65 -1.70 16.01
N ASP A 126 -3.03 -0.97 15.05
CA ASP A 126 -2.40 0.32 15.31
C ASP A 126 -3.42 1.48 15.44
N PHE A 127 -4.68 1.23 15.07
CA PHE A 127 -5.77 2.17 15.39
C PHE A 127 -5.92 2.40 16.89
N ALA A 128 -5.58 1.43 17.71
CA ALA A 128 -5.53 1.58 19.17
C ALA A 128 -4.61 2.72 19.65
N VAL A 129 -3.67 3.17 18.80
CA VAL A 129 -2.81 4.33 19.03
C VAL A 129 -3.25 5.53 18.20
N ALA A 130 -3.41 5.35 16.90
CA ALA A 130 -3.68 6.43 15.96
C ALA A 130 -5.00 7.17 16.25
N LYS A 131 -5.99 6.51 16.85
CA LYS A 131 -7.25 7.15 17.30
C LYS A 131 -7.06 8.35 18.23
N TYR A 132 -5.93 8.44 18.93
CA TYR A 132 -5.61 9.60 19.77
C TYR A 132 -5.13 10.82 18.99
N LEU A 133 -5.07 10.73 17.66
CA LEU A 133 -4.96 11.89 16.78
C LEU A 133 -6.34 12.44 16.38
N LEU A 134 -7.40 11.66 16.59
CA LEU A 134 -8.80 12.09 16.42
C LEU A 134 -9.43 12.40 17.79
N GLU A 135 -10.46 13.21 17.83
CA GLU A 135 -11.30 13.34 19.02
C GLU A 135 -12.05 12.00 19.25
N ASP A 136 -12.60 11.78 20.43
CA ASP A 136 -13.41 10.58 20.67
C ASP A 136 -14.70 10.64 19.83
N ASP A 137 -15.22 9.48 19.45
CA ASP A 137 -16.43 9.36 18.63
C ASP A 137 -17.67 10.04 19.28
N GLU A 138 -17.77 9.94 20.59
CA GLU A 138 -18.86 10.55 21.37
C GLU A 138 -18.62 12.05 21.69
N ASP A 139 -17.62 12.71 21.06
CA ASP A 139 -17.33 14.10 21.36
C ASP A 139 -18.37 15.03 20.73
N GLU A 140 -19.26 15.58 21.57
CA GLU A 140 -20.33 16.49 21.15
C GLU A 140 -19.85 17.74 20.38
N ARG A 141 -18.54 18.03 20.38
CA ARG A 141 -17.95 19.13 19.62
C ARG A 141 -17.78 18.82 18.14
N VAL A 142 -17.82 17.54 17.76
CA VAL A 142 -17.72 17.12 16.36
C VAL A 142 -19.12 16.92 15.82
N PRO A 143 -19.56 17.72 14.83
CA PRO A 143 -20.88 17.54 14.20
C PRO A 143 -20.99 16.15 13.55
N ILE A 144 -22.13 15.51 13.73
CA ILE A 144 -22.44 14.24 13.08
C ILE A 144 -22.81 14.51 11.62
N ILE A 145 -22.14 13.77 10.72
CA ILE A 145 -22.45 13.72 9.30
C ILE A 145 -22.78 12.26 8.96
N GLU A 146 -24.00 12.03 8.49
CA GLU A 146 -24.44 10.71 8.08
C GLU A 146 -23.90 10.39 6.68
N TYR A 147 -23.22 9.24 6.55
CA TYR A 147 -22.79 8.66 5.30
C TYR A 147 -23.46 7.31 5.09
N GLU A 148 -23.63 6.93 3.84
CA GLU A 148 -24.06 5.58 3.49
C GLU A 148 -22.85 4.66 3.43
N PHE A 149 -22.87 3.58 4.21
CA PHE A 149 -21.86 2.53 4.22
C PHE A 149 -22.38 1.26 3.54
N GLY A 150 -21.46 0.43 3.10
CA GLY A 150 -21.76 -0.79 2.39
C GLY A 150 -21.98 -0.60 0.88
N PHE A 151 -21.85 -1.68 0.13
CA PHE A 151 -22.17 -1.70 -1.29
C PHE A 151 -23.67 -1.95 -1.46
N LYS A 152 -24.39 -0.99 -2.06
CA LYS A 152 -25.86 -1.04 -2.18
C LYS A 152 -26.57 -1.27 -0.83
N GLY A 153 -26.01 -0.69 0.26
CA GLY A 153 -26.57 -0.79 1.61
C GLY A 153 -26.35 -2.12 2.33
N LYS A 154 -25.44 -2.98 1.83
CA LYS A 154 -25.07 -4.24 2.47
C LYS A 154 -23.55 -4.28 2.69
N HIS A 155 -23.13 -5.01 3.71
CA HIS A 155 -21.72 -5.36 3.85
C HIS A 155 -21.25 -6.08 2.60
N HIS A 156 -20.13 -5.65 2.03
CA HIS A 156 -19.55 -6.20 0.83
C HIS A 156 -18.07 -6.50 1.07
N LEU A 157 -17.77 -7.78 1.22
CA LEU A 157 -16.43 -8.26 1.48
C LEU A 157 -15.65 -8.35 0.15
N VAL A 158 -14.64 -7.51 -0.03
CA VAL A 158 -13.71 -7.63 -1.16
C VAL A 158 -12.45 -8.34 -0.65
N CYS A 159 -12.16 -9.51 -1.19
CA CYS A 159 -11.00 -10.33 -0.87
C CYS A 159 -10.10 -10.45 -2.09
N HIS A 160 -8.77 -10.47 -1.86
CA HIS A 160 -7.77 -10.68 -2.88
C HIS A 160 -7.23 -12.12 -2.87
N THR A 161 -7.48 -12.85 -1.77
CA THR A 161 -7.01 -14.23 -1.60
C THR A 161 -8.10 -15.14 -1.02
N LEU A 162 -8.04 -16.43 -1.37
CA LEU A 162 -8.91 -17.44 -0.79
C LEU A 162 -8.75 -17.53 0.74
N ALA A 163 -7.55 -17.29 1.26
CA ALA A 163 -7.27 -17.30 2.69
C ALA A 163 -8.01 -16.17 3.42
N GLU A 164 -8.10 -14.98 2.83
CA GLU A 164 -8.93 -13.88 3.37
C GLU A 164 -10.40 -14.26 3.37
N LEU A 165 -10.90 -14.80 2.27
CA LEU A 165 -12.29 -15.24 2.16
C LEU A 165 -12.60 -16.30 3.24
N GLU A 166 -11.78 -17.34 3.37
CA GLU A 166 -11.93 -18.40 4.39
C GLU A 166 -11.85 -17.84 5.82
N ARG A 167 -11.09 -16.80 6.05
CA ARG A 167 -10.95 -16.14 7.34
C ARG A 167 -12.18 -15.32 7.73
N TYR A 168 -12.71 -14.52 6.79
CA TYR A 168 -13.73 -13.53 7.12
C TYR A 168 -15.17 -14.01 6.91
N MET A 169 -15.44 -14.89 5.94
CA MET A 169 -16.79 -15.43 5.74
C MET A 169 -17.42 -16.02 7.00
N PRO A 170 -16.73 -16.84 7.81
CA PRO A 170 -17.33 -17.36 9.04
C PRO A 170 -17.69 -16.28 10.06
N ILE A 171 -16.96 -15.16 10.06
CA ILE A 171 -17.23 -14.02 10.96
C ILE A 171 -18.50 -13.30 10.50
N LEU A 172 -18.61 -13.02 9.20
CA LEU A 172 -19.80 -12.39 8.61
C LEU A 172 -21.03 -13.29 8.74
N ASP A 173 -20.91 -14.58 8.47
CA ASP A 173 -21.99 -15.55 8.65
C ASP A 173 -22.53 -15.55 10.10
N ALA A 174 -21.64 -15.44 11.09
CA ALA A 174 -22.00 -15.48 12.48
C ALA A 174 -22.68 -14.19 12.98
N ASN A 175 -22.31 -13.04 12.45
CA ASN A 175 -22.79 -11.74 12.91
C ASN A 175 -23.94 -11.18 12.05
N LEU A 176 -23.88 -11.35 10.75
CA LEU A 176 -24.89 -10.81 9.82
C LEU A 176 -25.91 -11.88 9.38
N GLY A 177 -25.46 -13.13 9.25
CA GLY A 177 -26.27 -14.22 8.69
C GLY A 177 -25.89 -14.53 7.24
N LYS A 178 -26.06 -15.80 6.87
CA LYS A 178 -25.76 -16.26 5.50
C LYS A 178 -26.64 -15.56 4.46
N GLY A 179 -26.02 -14.90 3.49
CA GLY A 179 -26.71 -14.19 2.41
C GLY A 179 -27.14 -12.76 2.75
N ASP A 180 -26.90 -12.26 3.96
CA ASP A 180 -27.19 -10.88 4.32
C ASP A 180 -26.02 -9.92 4.02
N TYR A 181 -24.94 -10.44 3.46
CA TYR A 181 -23.81 -9.69 2.91
C TYR A 181 -23.50 -10.19 1.50
N THR A 182 -22.69 -9.44 0.78
CA THR A 182 -22.13 -9.84 -0.52
C THR A 182 -20.62 -9.92 -0.44
N TRP A 183 -19.99 -10.59 -1.38
CA TRP A 183 -18.55 -10.66 -1.45
C TRP A 183 -18.08 -10.68 -2.91
N ALA A 184 -16.88 -10.22 -3.15
CA ALA A 184 -16.15 -10.34 -4.40
C ALA A 184 -14.74 -10.81 -4.10
N MET A 185 -14.15 -11.55 -5.01
CA MET A 185 -12.74 -11.92 -5.01
C MET A 185 -12.19 -11.64 -6.41
N ASP A 186 -10.94 -11.23 -6.51
CA ASP A 186 -10.32 -10.95 -7.80
C ASP A 186 -10.47 -12.15 -8.73
N GLY A 187 -11.11 -11.93 -9.89
CA GLY A 187 -11.49 -12.99 -10.82
C GLY A 187 -12.84 -13.72 -10.55
N PHE A 188 -13.50 -13.45 -9.41
CA PHE A 188 -14.80 -14.03 -9.06
C PHE A 188 -15.71 -12.97 -8.46
N GLY A 189 -16.61 -12.38 -9.25
CA GLY A 189 -17.69 -11.51 -8.77
C GLY A 189 -18.95 -12.32 -8.41
N PRO A 190 -19.96 -11.69 -7.73
CA PRO A 190 -21.27 -12.32 -7.58
C PRO A 190 -21.84 -12.56 -8.96
N GLU A 191 -22.18 -13.81 -9.24
CA GLU A 191 -22.86 -14.22 -10.48
C GLU A 191 -24.10 -13.33 -10.68
N GLU A 192 -24.11 -12.46 -11.68
CA GLU A 192 -25.35 -12.14 -12.34
C GLU A 192 -25.82 -13.45 -12.97
N GLU A 193 -27.08 -13.86 -12.68
CA GLU A 193 -27.67 -15.07 -13.19
C GLU A 193 -27.45 -15.15 -14.71
N TYR A 194 -26.45 -15.90 -15.14
CA TYR A 194 -26.29 -16.39 -16.47
C TYR A 194 -26.82 -17.81 -16.50
N GLU A 195 -27.76 -18.07 -17.40
CA GLU A 195 -28.36 -19.40 -17.66
C GLU A 195 -27.24 -20.41 -17.96
N ASP A 196 -27.39 -21.61 -17.37
CA ASP A 196 -26.50 -22.77 -17.50
C ASP A 196 -26.07 -23.03 -18.95
N ASP A 197 -24.81 -22.74 -19.26
CA ASP A 197 -24.11 -23.40 -20.36
C ASP A 197 -22.90 -24.17 -19.78
N GLU A 198 -22.82 -25.45 -20.13
CA GLU A 198 -21.91 -26.48 -19.62
C GLU A 198 -20.44 -26.01 -19.63
N VAL A 199 -19.80 -25.96 -18.45
CA VAL A 199 -18.40 -25.60 -18.29
C VAL A 199 -17.52 -26.79 -18.63
N ASP A 200 -16.68 -26.64 -19.64
CA ASP A 200 -15.62 -27.57 -20.04
C ASP A 200 -14.36 -27.34 -19.17
N GLU A 201 -13.91 -28.40 -18.50
CA GLU A 201 -12.77 -28.38 -17.59
C GLU A 201 -11.44 -28.21 -18.33
N THR A 202 -10.95 -26.97 -18.50
CA THR A 202 -9.56 -26.69 -18.91
C THR A 202 -9.01 -25.42 -18.26
N GLU A 203 -8.89 -25.39 -16.90
CA GLU A 203 -8.52 -24.18 -16.13
C GLU A 203 -7.02 -23.98 -15.87
N GLU A 204 -6.08 -24.70 -16.48
CA GLU A 204 -4.63 -24.52 -16.18
C GLU A 204 -3.89 -23.57 -17.14
N ASP A 205 -4.51 -23.01 -18.18
CA ASP A 205 -3.81 -22.20 -19.20
C ASP A 205 -4.23 -20.70 -19.26
N GLU A 206 -5.28 -20.24 -18.55
CA GLU A 206 -5.81 -18.86 -18.67
C GLU A 206 -4.92 -17.81 -18.02
N ASP A 207 -4.26 -18.09 -16.91
CA ASP A 207 -3.38 -17.13 -16.20
C ASP A 207 -2.12 -16.72 -16.99
N ARG A 208 -1.66 -17.52 -17.94
CA ARG A 208 -0.49 -17.17 -18.77
C ARG A 208 -0.79 -16.16 -19.85
N ASP A 209 -1.99 -16.14 -20.37
CA ASP A 209 -2.38 -15.23 -21.46
C ASP A 209 -2.57 -13.77 -20.98
N ILE A 210 -2.90 -13.58 -19.71
CA ILE A 210 -3.08 -12.25 -19.10
C ILE A 210 -1.75 -11.51 -18.95
N LEU A 211 -0.64 -12.21 -18.72
CA LEU A 211 0.69 -11.59 -18.50
C LEU A 211 1.30 -11.04 -19.81
N PHE A 212 0.89 -11.54 -20.95
CA PHE A 212 1.39 -11.12 -22.25
C PHE A 212 0.23 -10.88 -23.20
N SER A 213 0.16 -9.70 -23.79
CA SER A 213 -0.84 -9.41 -24.81
C SER A 213 -0.71 -10.37 -26.00
N GLU A 214 -1.83 -10.62 -26.71
CA GLU A 214 -1.87 -11.47 -27.90
C GLU A 214 -0.92 -11.03 -29.02
N LYS A 215 -0.51 -9.75 -29.03
CA LYS A 215 0.44 -9.22 -30.00
C LYS A 215 1.84 -9.76 -29.70
N SER A 216 2.51 -10.28 -30.72
CA SER A 216 3.89 -10.75 -30.59
C SER A 216 4.83 -9.65 -30.05
N SER A 217 5.80 -10.04 -29.23
CA SER A 217 6.89 -9.13 -28.87
C SER A 217 7.67 -8.75 -30.13
N THR A 218 7.96 -7.45 -30.27
CA THR A 218 8.76 -6.92 -31.39
C THR A 218 10.00 -6.18 -30.92
N SER A 219 10.11 -5.97 -29.62
CA SER A 219 11.26 -5.29 -29.00
C SER A 219 11.34 -5.60 -27.50
N ARG A 220 12.48 -5.32 -26.92
CA ARG A 220 12.72 -5.38 -25.49
C ARG A 220 12.89 -3.97 -24.93
N PHE A 221 12.39 -3.77 -23.74
CA PHE A 221 12.46 -2.53 -22.98
C PHE A 221 13.34 -2.74 -21.75
N THR A 222 14.22 -1.79 -21.50
CA THR A 222 14.98 -1.75 -20.25
C THR A 222 14.30 -0.75 -19.31
N LEU A 223 13.64 -1.28 -18.30
CA LEU A 223 12.94 -0.49 -17.29
C LEU A 223 13.79 -0.38 -16.03
N ARG A 224 13.87 0.81 -15.46
CA ARG A 224 14.39 1.06 -14.13
C ARG A 224 13.24 1.39 -13.21
N ILE A 225 13.19 0.72 -12.07
CA ILE A 225 12.14 0.80 -11.07
C ILE A 225 12.81 1.26 -9.78
N ASP A 226 12.55 2.49 -9.38
CA ASP A 226 13.06 3.08 -8.14
C ASP A 226 11.93 3.17 -7.12
N ILE A 227 12.10 2.64 -5.91
CA ILE A 227 11.18 2.94 -4.79
C ILE A 227 11.45 4.38 -4.34
N GLU A 228 10.43 5.23 -4.40
CA GLU A 228 10.58 6.64 -4.05
C GLU A 228 10.63 6.82 -2.52
N HIS A 229 11.31 7.85 -2.05
CA HIS A 229 11.49 8.24 -0.63
C HIS A 229 12.20 7.27 0.30
N VAL A 230 12.76 6.18 -0.20
CA VAL A 230 13.63 5.28 0.55
C VAL A 230 15.09 5.73 0.44
N LYS A 231 15.78 5.83 1.57
CA LYS A 231 17.22 6.14 1.65
C LYS A 231 17.91 5.15 2.61
N PRO A 232 18.96 4.43 2.16
CA PRO A 232 19.56 4.43 0.82
C PRO A 232 18.60 3.95 -0.27
N LEU A 233 18.84 4.41 -1.52
CA LEU A 233 17.97 4.12 -2.65
C LEU A 233 17.87 2.61 -2.92
N VAL A 234 16.64 2.11 -3.03
CA VAL A 234 16.30 0.73 -3.44
C VAL A 234 15.75 0.77 -4.85
N TRP A 235 16.30 -0.05 -5.76
CA TRP A 235 15.87 -0.06 -7.15
C TRP A 235 16.15 -1.40 -7.82
N ARG A 236 15.41 -1.66 -8.89
CA ARG A 236 15.61 -2.80 -9.81
C ARG A 236 15.73 -2.30 -11.24
N LYS A 237 16.43 -3.06 -12.07
CA LYS A 237 16.54 -2.81 -13.50
C LYS A 237 16.23 -4.09 -14.24
N LEU A 238 15.11 -4.07 -14.95
CA LEU A 238 14.58 -5.22 -15.67
C LEU A 238 14.65 -5.00 -17.17
N GLU A 239 14.85 -6.08 -17.91
CA GLU A 239 14.63 -6.12 -19.34
C GLU A 239 13.40 -6.97 -19.61
N VAL A 240 12.38 -6.35 -20.22
CA VAL A 240 11.06 -6.95 -20.44
C VAL A 240 10.67 -6.93 -21.92
N PRO A 241 9.85 -7.88 -22.40
CA PRO A 241 9.33 -7.88 -23.75
C PRO A 241 8.27 -6.80 -23.94
N SER A 242 8.15 -6.26 -25.14
CA SER A 242 7.25 -5.14 -25.44
C SER A 242 5.76 -5.48 -25.33
N ASN A 243 5.41 -6.76 -25.34
CA ASN A 243 4.04 -7.25 -25.19
C ASN A 243 3.69 -7.69 -23.78
N LEU A 244 4.58 -7.49 -22.80
CA LEU A 244 4.24 -7.66 -21.39
C LEU A 244 3.08 -6.72 -21.06
N THR A 245 2.04 -7.23 -20.42
CA THR A 245 0.91 -6.42 -19.95
C THR A 245 1.27 -5.67 -18.67
N LEU A 246 0.44 -4.77 -18.19
CA LEU A 246 0.66 -4.14 -16.88
C LEU A 246 0.46 -5.14 -15.75
N ALA A 247 -0.46 -6.10 -15.86
CA ALA A 247 -0.57 -7.21 -14.91
C ALA A 247 0.74 -8.03 -14.87
N GLY A 248 1.35 -8.31 -16.04
CA GLY A 248 2.68 -8.92 -16.10
C GLY A 248 3.78 -8.04 -15.54
N LEU A 249 3.71 -6.72 -15.72
CA LEU A 249 4.67 -5.78 -15.13
C LEU A 249 4.54 -5.72 -13.61
N HIS A 250 3.32 -5.72 -13.09
CA HIS A 250 3.04 -5.83 -11.66
C HIS A 250 3.70 -7.09 -11.08
N ARG A 251 3.41 -8.28 -11.64
CA ARG A 251 4.02 -9.54 -11.22
C ARG A 251 5.57 -9.49 -11.27
N ALA A 252 6.14 -8.87 -12.32
CA ALA A 252 7.59 -8.70 -12.41
C ALA A 252 8.16 -7.75 -11.34
N ILE A 253 7.43 -6.72 -10.96
CA ILE A 253 7.83 -5.83 -9.87
C ILE A 253 7.77 -6.60 -8.55
N GLN A 254 6.65 -7.26 -8.23
CA GLN A 254 6.47 -8.04 -7.01
C GLN A 254 7.62 -9.06 -6.83
N ALA A 255 7.84 -9.93 -7.81
CA ALA A 255 8.90 -10.92 -7.78
C ALA A 255 10.30 -10.29 -7.65
N SER A 256 10.58 -9.19 -8.38
CA SER A 256 11.91 -8.56 -8.34
C SER A 256 12.21 -7.84 -7.03
N PHE A 257 11.20 -7.45 -6.27
CA PHE A 257 11.35 -6.88 -4.93
C PHE A 257 11.17 -7.93 -3.82
N GLY A 258 10.59 -9.09 -4.09
CA GLY A 258 10.33 -10.16 -3.11
C GLY A 258 9.11 -9.86 -2.24
N TRP A 259 8.14 -9.15 -2.77
CA TRP A 259 6.83 -8.94 -2.15
C TRP A 259 5.86 -10.08 -2.47
N TRP A 260 4.82 -10.23 -1.66
CA TRP A 260 3.92 -11.39 -1.68
C TRP A 260 2.59 -11.12 -2.38
N ASP A 261 2.41 -9.91 -2.93
CA ASP A 261 1.18 -9.52 -3.65
C ASP A 261 -0.09 -9.61 -2.77
N GLU A 262 0.05 -9.20 -1.50
CA GLU A 262 -1.07 -9.25 -0.53
C GLU A 262 -1.85 -7.92 -0.44
N HIS A 263 -1.44 -6.89 -1.20
CA HIS A 263 -2.02 -5.55 -1.13
C HIS A 263 -2.42 -5.02 -2.50
N LEU A 264 -3.37 -4.08 -2.48
CA LEU A 264 -3.81 -3.37 -3.68
C LEU A 264 -2.68 -2.58 -4.34
N HIS A 265 -2.76 -2.47 -5.66
CA HIS A 265 -1.85 -1.68 -6.45
C HIS A 265 -2.55 -0.85 -7.53
N ALA A 266 -1.85 0.08 -8.14
CA ALA A 266 -2.34 0.85 -9.28
C ALA A 266 -1.18 1.35 -10.15
N PHE A 267 -1.44 1.45 -11.44
CA PHE A 267 -0.56 2.15 -12.37
C PHE A 267 -1.12 3.52 -12.71
N ARG A 268 -0.25 4.54 -12.71
CA ARG A 268 -0.64 5.92 -13.02
C ARG A 268 0.31 6.53 -14.06
N THR A 269 -0.28 7.11 -15.08
CA THR A 269 0.41 8.01 -15.99
C THR A 269 0.21 9.45 -15.52
N LYS A 270 0.88 10.41 -16.15
CA LYS A 270 0.69 11.83 -15.81
C LYS A 270 -0.78 12.30 -15.91
N ASN A 271 -1.59 11.65 -16.75
CA ASN A 271 -2.92 12.11 -17.12
C ASN A 271 -4.04 11.08 -16.86
N ASP A 272 -3.71 9.87 -16.42
CA ASP A 272 -4.67 8.77 -16.33
C ASP A 272 -4.24 7.78 -15.23
N SER A 273 -5.21 7.28 -14.46
CA SER A 273 -5.06 6.10 -13.60
C SER A 273 -5.52 4.91 -14.39
N ILE A 274 -4.76 3.85 -14.37
CA ILE A 274 -5.09 2.59 -15.06
C ILE A 274 -5.61 1.67 -13.99
N ASP A 275 -6.87 1.29 -14.12
CA ASP A 275 -7.56 0.35 -13.27
C ASP A 275 -7.18 -1.10 -13.62
N GLU A 276 -7.47 -2.01 -12.74
CA GLU A 276 -7.11 -3.43 -12.83
C GLU A 276 -7.65 -4.10 -14.09
N ASP A 277 -8.90 -3.82 -14.48
CA ASP A 277 -9.52 -4.34 -15.71
C ASP A 277 -8.71 -3.99 -16.97
N ARG A 278 -8.02 -2.85 -16.94
CA ARG A 278 -7.18 -2.37 -18.05
C ARG A 278 -5.76 -2.92 -18.00
N GLU A 279 -5.30 -3.41 -16.87
CA GLU A 279 -3.93 -3.90 -16.70
C GLU A 279 -3.65 -5.16 -17.53
N SER A 280 -4.60 -6.08 -17.57
CA SER A 280 -4.52 -7.31 -18.38
C SER A 280 -4.51 -7.05 -19.90
N THR A 281 -5.05 -5.93 -20.34
CA THR A 281 -5.19 -5.55 -21.75
C THR A 281 -4.19 -4.51 -22.24
N THR A 282 -3.60 -3.71 -21.32
CA THR A 282 -2.64 -2.65 -21.65
C THR A 282 -1.22 -3.20 -21.62
N SER A 283 -0.51 -3.15 -22.74
CA SER A 283 0.89 -3.58 -22.81
C SER A 283 1.88 -2.46 -22.56
N VAL A 284 3.07 -2.79 -22.04
CA VAL A 284 4.14 -1.82 -21.76
C VAL A 284 4.52 -0.98 -22.99
N ARG A 285 4.40 -1.52 -24.21
CA ARG A 285 4.67 -0.76 -25.44
C ARG A 285 3.68 0.39 -25.72
N GLU A 286 2.52 0.35 -25.11
CA GLU A 286 1.51 1.39 -25.28
C GLU A 286 1.86 2.63 -24.44
N LEU A 287 2.56 2.42 -23.34
CA LEU A 287 2.97 3.46 -22.40
C LEU A 287 4.40 3.92 -22.60
N PHE A 288 5.31 3.04 -22.98
CA PHE A 288 6.72 3.33 -23.16
C PHE A 288 7.08 3.34 -24.65
N ARG A 289 7.42 4.49 -25.20
CA ARG A 289 7.71 4.68 -26.64
C ARG A 289 9.16 5.12 -26.91
N GLN A 290 9.72 5.89 -25.99
CA GLN A 290 11.07 6.45 -26.12
C GLN A 290 11.74 6.51 -24.75
N LYS A 291 13.07 6.46 -24.75
CA LYS A 291 13.86 6.65 -23.53
C LYS A 291 13.41 7.89 -22.77
N GLY A 292 13.21 7.74 -21.46
CA GLY A 292 12.76 8.78 -20.55
C GLY A 292 11.25 8.79 -20.27
N ASP A 293 10.46 7.96 -20.99
CA ASP A 293 9.05 7.75 -20.64
C ASP A 293 8.94 7.13 -19.26
N LYS A 294 7.91 7.54 -18.50
CA LYS A 294 7.73 7.19 -17.09
C LYS A 294 6.30 6.75 -16.81
N LEU A 295 6.20 5.84 -15.89
CA LEU A 295 4.98 5.34 -15.28
C LEU A 295 5.17 5.32 -13.77
N THR A 296 4.15 5.64 -13.00
CA THR A 296 4.12 5.45 -11.56
C THR A 296 3.40 4.14 -11.28
N TYR A 297 4.00 3.29 -10.46
CA TYR A 297 3.38 2.12 -9.88
C TYR A 297 3.29 2.32 -8.38
N GLU A 298 2.13 2.16 -7.82
CA GLU A 298 1.86 2.25 -6.39
C GLU A 298 1.41 0.89 -5.89
N TYR A 299 2.05 0.39 -4.84
CA TYR A 299 1.72 -0.86 -4.18
C TYR A 299 1.44 -0.58 -2.70
N ASP A 300 0.48 -1.28 -2.13
CA ASP A 300 0.00 -1.11 -0.77
C ASP A 300 -0.41 0.34 -0.49
N PHE A 301 -1.68 0.65 -0.71
CA PHE A 301 -2.20 2.01 -0.51
C PHE A 301 -2.11 2.48 0.94
N GLY A 302 -2.07 1.55 1.91
CA GLY A 302 -1.86 1.84 3.32
C GLY A 302 -0.45 2.36 3.57
N ASP A 303 0.56 1.59 3.19
CA ASP A 303 1.98 1.91 3.33
C ASP A 303 2.48 2.94 2.29
N GLY A 304 1.86 2.95 1.10
CA GLY A 304 2.14 3.92 0.05
C GLY A 304 3.49 3.71 -0.62
N TRP A 305 3.78 2.51 -1.07
CA TRP A 305 4.99 2.19 -1.81
C TRP A 305 4.92 2.68 -3.26
N VAL A 306 5.35 3.92 -3.47
CA VAL A 306 5.36 4.54 -4.80
C VAL A 306 6.66 4.20 -5.52
N HIS A 307 6.53 3.68 -6.73
CA HIS A 307 7.64 3.36 -7.61
C HIS A 307 7.63 4.21 -8.87
N LYS A 308 8.77 4.75 -9.19
CA LYS A 308 9.00 5.36 -10.49
C LYS A 308 9.54 4.30 -11.44
N VAL A 309 8.76 3.96 -12.45
CA VAL A 309 9.16 3.08 -13.55
C VAL A 309 9.58 3.93 -14.74
N GLU A 310 10.81 3.81 -15.20
CA GLU A 310 11.37 4.64 -16.28
C GLU A 310 12.01 3.77 -17.37
N LEU A 311 11.67 4.02 -18.63
CA LEU A 311 12.38 3.45 -19.78
C LEU A 311 13.75 4.12 -19.93
N VAL A 312 14.82 3.40 -19.58
CA VAL A 312 16.17 3.95 -19.47
C VAL A 312 17.05 3.75 -20.71
N SER A 313 16.58 3.00 -21.70
CA SER A 313 17.24 2.84 -23.01
C SER A 313 16.22 2.89 -24.13
N ASP A 314 16.67 3.15 -25.35
CA ASP A 314 15.79 2.97 -26.51
C ASP A 314 15.44 1.48 -26.67
N PRO A 315 14.21 1.16 -27.14
CA PRO A 315 13.79 -0.21 -27.37
C PRO A 315 14.69 -0.95 -28.36
N VAL A 316 15.02 -2.22 -28.03
CA VAL A 316 15.87 -3.06 -28.88
C VAL A 316 15.00 -4.09 -29.59
N PRO A 317 15.03 -4.21 -30.93
CA PRO A 317 14.25 -5.22 -31.65
C PRO A 317 14.56 -6.63 -31.15
N SER A 318 13.52 -7.41 -30.80
CA SER A 318 13.62 -8.79 -30.33
C SER A 318 12.24 -9.42 -30.22
N ASP A 319 12.16 -10.71 -30.50
CA ASP A 319 10.98 -11.56 -30.29
C ASP A 319 11.08 -12.40 -29.00
N ASP A 320 12.16 -12.23 -28.25
CA ASP A 320 12.36 -12.91 -26.97
C ASP A 320 11.39 -12.40 -25.89
N ARG A 321 10.71 -13.30 -25.22
CA ARG A 321 9.72 -13.02 -24.17
C ARG A 321 10.27 -13.16 -22.74
N THR A 322 11.51 -13.59 -22.58
CA THR A 322 12.11 -13.78 -21.25
C THR A 322 12.25 -12.44 -20.53
N ILE A 323 11.89 -12.39 -19.25
CA ILE A 323 12.15 -11.24 -18.38
C ILE A 323 13.50 -11.45 -17.70
N ARG A 324 14.33 -10.40 -17.63
CA ARG A 324 15.68 -10.49 -17.07
C ARG A 324 15.98 -9.39 -16.07
N VAL A 325 16.64 -9.76 -15.00
CA VAL A 325 17.24 -8.81 -14.06
C VAL A 325 18.58 -8.34 -14.62
N LEU A 326 18.72 -7.04 -14.86
CA LEU A 326 19.97 -6.43 -15.31
C LEU A 326 20.78 -5.81 -14.18
N GLY A 327 20.20 -5.72 -12.98
CA GLY A 327 20.85 -5.17 -11.80
C GLY A 327 19.86 -4.56 -10.83
N GLY A 328 20.37 -4.19 -9.67
CA GLY A 328 19.59 -3.59 -8.60
C GLY A 328 20.45 -3.04 -7.47
N LYS A 329 19.83 -2.57 -6.44
CA LYS A 329 20.49 -2.13 -5.22
C LYS A 329 19.52 -2.09 -4.05
N GLY A 330 19.99 -2.57 -2.90
CA GLY A 330 19.28 -2.55 -1.63
C GLY A 330 18.26 -3.67 -1.50
N ALA A 331 18.13 -4.19 -0.30
CA ALA A 331 17.10 -5.16 0.06
C ALA A 331 15.71 -4.54 -0.09
N CYS A 332 14.75 -5.38 -0.41
CA CYS A 332 13.35 -4.96 -0.43
C CYS A 332 12.92 -4.50 0.97
N PRO A 333 12.15 -3.43 1.10
CA PRO A 333 11.42 -3.15 2.32
C PRO A 333 10.51 -4.34 2.67
N PRO A 334 10.51 -4.79 3.93
CA PRO A 334 9.55 -5.82 4.34
C PRO A 334 8.10 -5.33 4.21
N GLU A 335 7.17 -6.24 3.93
CA GLU A 335 5.73 -5.95 3.95
C GLU A 335 5.30 -5.32 5.29
N ASP A 336 4.24 -4.56 5.31
CA ASP A 336 3.61 -3.98 6.51
C ASP A 336 4.54 -3.17 7.45
N ILE A 337 5.67 -2.66 6.94
CA ILE A 337 6.61 -1.89 7.77
C ILE A 337 6.10 -0.48 8.09
N GLY A 338 5.06 0.00 7.41
CA GLY A 338 4.50 1.35 7.56
C GLY A 338 5.09 2.35 6.58
N GLY A 339 5.46 1.91 5.39
CA GLY A 339 5.84 2.71 4.25
C GLY A 339 7.27 3.28 4.27
N PRO A 340 7.62 4.09 3.25
CA PRO A 340 8.99 4.56 3.02
C PRO A 340 9.61 5.30 4.19
N TRP A 341 8.83 6.11 4.90
CA TRP A 341 9.31 6.91 6.04
C TRP A 341 9.62 6.05 7.25
N ARG A 342 8.73 5.09 7.55
CA ARG A 342 8.94 4.19 8.67
C ARG A 342 10.09 3.21 8.39
N TYR A 343 10.19 2.74 7.14
CA TYR A 343 11.34 1.96 6.69
C TYR A 343 12.65 2.77 6.80
N SER A 344 12.68 4.03 6.37
CA SER A 344 13.85 4.90 6.52
C SER A 344 14.24 5.11 7.99
N GLN A 345 13.26 5.20 8.89
CA GLN A 345 13.50 5.26 10.34
C GLN A 345 14.13 3.96 10.86
N LEU A 346 13.62 2.80 10.42
CA LEU A 346 14.17 1.48 10.74
C LEU A 346 15.64 1.40 10.32
N LEU A 347 15.94 1.74 9.06
CA LEU A 347 17.31 1.74 8.53
C LEU A 347 18.26 2.61 9.34
N GLY A 348 17.83 3.83 9.72
CA GLY A 348 18.61 4.72 10.56
C GLY A 348 18.92 4.13 11.94
N ILE A 349 17.99 3.39 12.54
CA ILE A 349 18.19 2.74 13.83
C ILE A 349 19.10 1.50 13.67
N LEU A 350 18.92 0.69 12.65
CA LEU A 350 19.79 -0.46 12.37
C LEU A 350 21.23 -0.02 12.14
N ALA A 351 21.46 1.03 11.35
CA ALA A 351 22.78 1.60 11.11
C ALA A 351 23.46 2.12 12.38
N SER A 352 22.67 2.61 13.35
CA SER A 352 23.21 3.07 14.64
C SER A 352 23.57 1.94 15.61
N GLY A 353 23.08 0.71 15.36
CA GLY A 353 23.24 -0.44 16.24
C GLY A 353 22.49 -0.32 17.58
N ASP A 354 21.61 0.66 17.74
CA ASP A 354 20.84 0.89 18.97
C ASP A 354 19.65 -0.05 19.11
N LYS A 355 19.91 -1.27 19.59
CA LYS A 355 18.87 -2.28 19.84
C LYS A 355 17.79 -1.82 20.84
N ARG A 356 18.09 -0.88 21.75
CA ARG A 356 17.08 -0.37 22.68
C ARG A 356 16.11 0.56 21.97
N LYS A 357 16.64 1.41 21.08
CA LYS A 357 15.83 2.29 20.25
C LYS A 357 14.99 1.48 19.28
N LEU A 358 15.57 0.45 18.64
CA LEU A 358 14.86 -0.45 17.76
C LEU A 358 13.65 -1.10 18.46
N LYS A 359 13.86 -1.73 19.60
CA LYS A 359 12.80 -2.34 20.39
C LYS A 359 11.74 -1.33 20.87
N LYS A 360 12.16 -0.10 21.17
CA LYS A 360 11.25 0.95 21.63
C LYS A 360 10.34 1.49 20.52
N GLU A 361 10.87 1.65 19.31
CA GLU A 361 10.18 2.29 18.17
C GLU A 361 9.38 1.27 17.35
N PHE A 362 9.83 0.03 17.27
CA PHE A 362 9.25 -1.03 16.43
C PHE A 362 8.72 -2.25 17.20
N GLY A 363 8.84 -2.25 18.54
CA GLY A 363 8.47 -3.41 19.34
C GLY A 363 9.59 -4.43 19.51
N SER A 364 9.34 -5.42 20.40
CA SER A 364 10.33 -6.48 20.67
C SER A 364 10.46 -7.50 19.54
N GLU A 365 9.42 -7.63 18.74
CA GLU A 365 9.26 -8.67 17.72
C GLU A 365 9.85 -8.28 16.38
N ILE A 366 10.25 -7.03 16.20
CA ILE A 366 10.78 -6.54 14.91
C ILE A 366 11.97 -7.36 14.41
N LEU A 367 12.84 -7.85 15.30
CA LEU A 367 13.99 -8.66 14.90
C LEU A 367 13.61 -10.09 14.48
N ASP A 368 12.49 -10.60 14.99
CA ASP A 368 11.95 -11.91 14.64
C ASP A 368 11.13 -11.83 13.34
N TRP A 369 10.63 -10.64 13.03
CA TRP A 369 9.84 -10.34 11.84
C TRP A 369 10.70 -9.98 10.62
N LEU A 370 11.88 -9.36 10.81
CA LEU A 370 12.81 -9.15 9.72
C LEU A 370 13.39 -10.50 9.25
N PRO A 371 13.63 -10.68 7.94
CA PRO A 371 14.33 -11.86 7.43
C PRO A 371 15.61 -12.13 8.19
N GLU A 372 15.94 -13.41 8.43
CA GLU A 372 17.18 -13.78 9.13
C GLU A 372 18.40 -13.25 8.36
N GLY A 373 19.22 -12.46 9.04
CA GLY A 373 20.39 -11.83 8.39
C GLY A 373 20.10 -10.59 7.55
N PHE A 374 18.91 -9.99 7.67
CA PHE A 374 18.53 -8.81 6.89
C PHE A 374 19.61 -7.72 6.85
N ASP A 375 20.18 -7.51 5.67
CA ASP A 375 21.10 -6.41 5.37
C ASP A 375 20.43 -5.45 4.37
N PRO A 376 20.11 -4.22 4.77
CA PRO A 376 19.48 -3.24 3.89
C PRO A 376 20.26 -2.92 2.60
N ALA A 377 21.55 -3.23 2.55
CA ALA A 377 22.41 -2.98 1.40
C ALA A 377 22.46 -4.16 0.42
N GLU A 378 21.94 -5.31 0.83
CA GLU A 378 22.02 -6.56 0.05
C GLU A 378 21.12 -6.49 -1.19
N PHE A 379 21.64 -7.00 -2.28
CA PHE A 379 20.90 -7.28 -3.51
C PHE A 379 21.69 -8.30 -4.32
N ASP A 380 21.06 -9.39 -4.65
CA ASP A 380 21.62 -10.44 -5.49
C ASP A 380 20.84 -10.57 -6.81
N VAL A 381 21.56 -10.56 -7.94
CA VAL A 381 20.96 -10.65 -9.28
C VAL A 381 20.48 -12.07 -9.57
N GLU A 382 21.21 -13.09 -9.12
CA GLU A 382 20.90 -14.49 -9.41
C GLU A 382 19.67 -14.93 -8.61
N ASP A 383 19.59 -14.56 -7.33
CA ASP A 383 18.43 -14.83 -6.49
C ASP A 383 17.19 -14.10 -7.02
N THR A 384 17.31 -12.81 -7.36
CA THR A 384 16.18 -12.05 -7.93
C THR A 384 15.74 -12.61 -9.29
N GLN A 385 16.66 -13.14 -10.11
CA GLN A 385 16.30 -13.77 -11.38
C GLN A 385 15.55 -15.08 -11.14
N ALA A 386 15.95 -15.86 -10.13
CA ALA A 386 15.27 -17.10 -9.78
C ALA A 386 13.81 -16.86 -9.36
N GLU A 387 13.54 -15.83 -8.56
CA GLU A 387 12.18 -15.42 -8.21
C GLU A 387 11.35 -15.02 -9.45
N LEU A 388 11.95 -14.27 -10.38
CA LEU A 388 11.27 -13.94 -11.65
C LEU A 388 11.03 -15.17 -12.52
N ASP A 389 11.99 -16.09 -12.58
CA ASP A 389 11.85 -17.32 -13.38
C ASP A 389 10.72 -18.20 -12.82
N ASP A 390 10.56 -18.27 -11.50
CA ASP A 390 9.46 -18.96 -10.84
C ASP A 390 8.13 -18.27 -11.14
N ALA A 391 8.05 -16.96 -10.92
CA ALA A 391 6.83 -16.16 -11.11
C ALA A 391 6.29 -16.23 -12.56
N PHE A 392 7.14 -16.44 -13.56
CA PHE A 392 6.77 -16.51 -14.98
C PHE A 392 6.89 -17.92 -15.59
N GLY A 393 7.18 -18.94 -14.78
CA GLY A 393 7.40 -20.30 -15.25
C GLY A 393 8.52 -20.38 -16.32
N GLN A 394 9.59 -19.57 -16.18
CA GLN A 394 10.74 -19.56 -17.07
C GLN A 394 11.72 -20.64 -16.61
N GLU A 395 12.32 -21.40 -17.54
CA GLU A 395 13.38 -22.35 -17.19
C GLU A 395 14.67 -21.58 -16.86
N ALA A 396 15.27 -21.89 -15.70
CA ALA A 396 16.58 -21.38 -15.33
C ALA A 396 17.61 -21.80 -16.40
N LYS A 397 18.31 -20.85 -17.00
CA LYS A 397 19.32 -21.08 -18.05
C LYS A 397 20.69 -21.27 -17.48
#